data_3d65357a55dd42f272e5e115b1746cbd
#
_entry.id   3d65357a55dd42f272e5e115b1746cbd
#
_cell.length_a   1.000
_cell.length_b   1.000
_cell.length_c   1.000
_cell.angle_alpha   90.00
_cell.angle_beta   90.00
_cell.angle_gamma   90.00
#
_symmetry.space_group_name_H-M   'P 1'
#
loop_
_entity.id
_entity.type
_entity.pdbx_description
1 polymer ?
#
loop_
_entity_poly.entity_id
_entity_poly.type
_entity_poly.pdbx_seq_one_letter_code
_entity_poly.pdbx_strand_id
1 'polypeptide(L)'
;MKNIRLVIDAGHLNTHHVQFACYLASLTQSRLTGIFMQNAPYQEVPQMKVALGTPFAETLTLSDLPDFKERQELLSEHESTFRAICERQGVHVSVHENPHEPLEQILAESRYADLMIIGSDLAFEPSDAKKPSAFLKDVLCAVECPVMIAPTVFEGVEEIVFAYDGNAAAVHAIKQFSYLLPELEDCRLTIVQVVGENEPEDADTSKLARLVSSHYSNAHFKKLYGHPNSELFAFLMNKKKTLVVMGSYGRNAFSNMLAPSTADPLIRNLNLPVFIAHP
;
A
#
# COMPACT_ATOMS: atom_id res chain seq x y z
N MET A 1 12.53 -11.14 5.00
CA MET A 1 11.42 -10.38 5.64
C MET A 1 10.74 -11.26 6.67
N LYS A 2 10.16 -10.70 7.74
CA LYS A 2 9.55 -11.51 8.84
C LYS A 2 8.18 -11.03 9.27
N ASN A 3 7.90 -9.73 9.17
CA ASN A 3 6.66 -9.12 9.66
C ASN A 3 5.97 -8.34 8.55
N ILE A 4 4.90 -8.92 8.00
CA ILE A 4 4.02 -8.25 7.02
C ILE A 4 2.76 -7.80 7.76
N ARG A 5 2.31 -6.59 7.48
CA ARG A 5 1.06 -6.05 7.99
C ARG A 5 0.12 -5.70 6.85
N LEU A 6 -1.11 -6.21 6.93
CA LEU A 6 -2.18 -5.89 6.00
C LEU A 6 -3.15 -4.94 6.68
N VAL A 7 -3.31 -3.76 6.11
CA VAL A 7 -4.33 -2.79 6.55
C VAL A 7 -5.67 -3.17 5.93
N ILE A 8 -6.67 -3.32 6.79
CA ILE A 8 -8.02 -3.77 6.43
C ILE A 8 -9.01 -2.73 6.93
N ASP A 9 -9.88 -2.26 6.04
CA ASP A 9 -11.08 -1.53 6.47
C ASP A 9 -12.04 -2.52 7.13
N ALA A 10 -12.34 -2.32 8.41
CA ALA A 10 -13.23 -3.20 9.17
C ALA A 10 -14.66 -3.21 8.61
N GLY A 11 -15.08 -2.14 7.94
CA GLY A 11 -16.35 -2.04 7.24
C GLY A 11 -16.39 -2.72 5.88
N HIS A 12 -15.20 -2.99 5.28
CA HIS A 12 -15.11 -3.53 3.92
C HIS A 12 -13.90 -4.44 3.71
N LEU A 13 -14.08 -5.73 3.90
CA LEU A 13 -13.02 -6.72 3.66
C LEU A 13 -12.91 -7.06 2.18
N ASN A 14 -11.80 -6.70 1.55
CA ASN A 14 -11.45 -7.15 0.21
C ASN A 14 -10.67 -8.47 0.28
N THR A 15 -11.28 -9.57 -0.10
CA THR A 15 -10.67 -10.91 -0.03
C THR A 15 -9.48 -11.09 -0.99
N HIS A 16 -9.41 -10.34 -2.09
CA HIS A 16 -8.25 -10.38 -2.99
C HIS A 16 -7.02 -9.75 -2.34
N HIS A 17 -7.18 -8.69 -1.54
CA HIS A 17 -6.07 -8.13 -0.75
C HIS A 17 -5.54 -9.14 0.26
N VAL A 18 -6.44 -9.89 0.92
CA VAL A 18 -6.04 -10.97 1.84
C VAL A 18 -5.28 -12.07 1.09
N GLN A 19 -5.78 -12.51 -0.06
CA GLN A 19 -5.11 -13.52 -0.90
C GLN A 19 -3.73 -13.06 -1.36
N PHE A 20 -3.59 -11.80 -1.76
CA PHE A 20 -2.31 -11.21 -2.14
C PHE A 20 -1.34 -11.15 -0.95
N ALA A 21 -1.81 -10.75 0.23
CA ALA A 21 -1.00 -10.72 1.45
C ALA A 21 -0.55 -12.13 1.86
N CYS A 22 -1.43 -13.13 1.76
CA CYS A 22 -1.09 -14.52 2.00
C CYS A 22 -0.05 -15.04 1.00
N TYR A 23 -0.17 -14.67 -0.28
CA TYR A 23 0.84 -15.02 -1.29
C TYR A 23 2.22 -14.52 -0.89
N LEU A 24 2.35 -13.24 -0.52
CA LEU A 24 3.63 -12.67 -0.10
C LEU A 24 4.14 -13.29 1.21
N ALA A 25 3.25 -13.53 2.18
CA ALA A 25 3.60 -14.15 3.44
C ALA A 25 4.11 -15.60 3.25
N SER A 26 3.44 -16.38 2.40
CA SER A 26 3.86 -17.74 2.05
C SER A 26 5.19 -17.75 1.31
N LEU A 27 5.33 -16.88 0.30
CA LEU A 27 6.54 -16.75 -0.51
C LEU A 27 7.77 -16.47 0.37
N THR A 28 7.65 -15.56 1.32
CA THR A 28 8.75 -15.11 2.18
C THR A 28 8.82 -15.80 3.54
N GLN A 29 7.91 -16.75 3.82
CA GLN A 29 7.76 -17.41 5.11
C GLN A 29 7.66 -16.41 6.27
N SER A 30 6.89 -15.35 6.07
CA SER A 30 6.70 -14.25 7.02
C SER A 30 5.42 -14.42 7.83
N ARG A 31 5.39 -13.76 8.99
CA ARG A 31 4.16 -13.60 9.76
C ARG A 31 3.28 -12.53 9.12
N LEU A 32 2.00 -12.79 9.03
CA LEU A 32 1.01 -11.83 8.56
C LEU A 32 0.15 -11.34 9.72
N THR A 33 0.06 -10.03 9.88
CA THR A 33 -0.84 -9.42 10.86
C THR A 33 -1.89 -8.58 10.13
N GLY A 34 -3.17 -8.89 10.33
CA GLY A 34 -4.28 -8.06 9.88
C GLY A 34 -4.50 -6.91 10.87
N ILE A 35 -4.48 -5.68 10.39
CA ILE A 35 -4.79 -4.47 11.17
C ILE A 35 -6.17 -4.00 10.74
N PHE A 36 -7.16 -4.28 11.57
CA PHE A 36 -8.54 -3.89 11.32
C PHE A 36 -8.77 -2.48 11.81
N MET A 37 -9.04 -1.60 10.86
CA MET A 37 -9.25 -0.18 11.08
C MET A 37 -10.72 0.14 11.05
N GLN A 38 -11.21 0.82 12.06
CA GLN A 38 -12.58 1.33 12.08
C GLN A 38 -12.55 2.85 11.87
N ASN A 39 -13.27 3.32 10.88
CA ASN A 39 -13.58 4.75 10.80
C ASN A 39 -14.73 5.05 11.76
N ALA A 40 -14.42 5.06 13.05
CA ALA A 40 -15.32 5.62 14.03
C ALA A 40 -14.88 7.07 14.27
N PRO A 41 -15.72 8.06 14.04
CA PRO A 41 -15.46 9.41 14.54
C PRO A 41 -15.53 9.36 16.06
N TYR A 42 -14.45 8.83 16.68
CA TYR A 42 -14.33 8.77 18.12
C TYR A 42 -13.74 10.08 18.60
N GLN A 43 -14.61 11.06 18.71
CA GLN A 43 -14.41 12.13 19.66
C GLN A 43 -15.37 11.84 20.84
N GLU A 44 -14.80 11.64 22.01
CA GLU A 44 -15.58 11.78 23.25
C GLU A 44 -16.13 13.21 23.28
N VAL A 45 -17.29 13.40 22.66
CA VAL A 45 -17.95 14.69 22.67
C VAL A 45 -18.86 14.71 23.88
N PRO A 46 -18.56 15.50 24.93
CA PRO A 46 -19.47 15.70 26.02
C PRO A 46 -20.76 16.30 25.46
N GLN A 47 -21.86 15.56 25.53
CA GLN A 47 -23.18 16.09 25.20
C GLN A 47 -23.85 16.63 26.44
N MET A 48 -24.36 17.87 26.34
CA MET A 48 -25.19 18.43 27.41
C MET A 48 -26.60 17.85 27.28
N LYS A 49 -26.98 17.02 28.25
CA LYS A 49 -28.34 16.53 28.41
C LYS A 49 -29.05 17.25 29.55
N VAL A 50 -30.34 17.35 29.49
CA VAL A 50 -31.16 17.93 30.56
C VAL A 50 -32.05 16.84 31.15
N ALA A 51 -31.84 16.50 32.42
CA ALA A 51 -32.76 15.62 33.16
C ALA A 51 -33.35 16.37 34.32
N LEU A 52 -34.67 16.33 34.44
CA LEU A 52 -35.44 17.02 35.51
C LEU A 52 -35.12 18.53 35.63
N GLY A 53 -34.83 19.18 34.47
CA GLY A 53 -34.54 20.60 34.45
C GLY A 53 -33.06 20.98 34.78
N THR A 54 -32.23 20.01 35.11
CA THR A 54 -30.79 20.24 35.43
C THR A 54 -29.92 19.79 34.26
N PRO A 55 -29.09 20.67 33.66
CA PRO A 55 -28.15 20.28 32.64
C PRO A 55 -26.98 19.46 33.25
N PHE A 56 -26.64 18.35 32.62
CA PHE A 56 -25.44 17.57 32.95
C PHE A 56 -24.69 17.15 31.67
N ALA A 57 -23.37 17.01 31.79
CA ALA A 57 -22.55 16.51 30.72
C ALA A 57 -22.52 14.98 30.76
N GLU A 58 -22.90 14.35 29.67
CA GLU A 58 -22.75 12.92 29.47
C GLU A 58 -21.74 12.67 28.35
N THR A 59 -20.72 11.87 28.62
CA THR A 59 -19.77 11.47 27.60
C THR A 59 -20.37 10.27 26.86
N LEU A 60 -20.70 10.41 25.58
CA LEU A 60 -21.09 9.29 24.75
C LEU A 60 -19.86 8.39 24.55
N THR A 61 -20.03 7.11 24.83
CA THR A 61 -19.04 6.08 24.50
C THR A 61 -19.35 5.46 23.14
N LEU A 62 -18.38 4.77 22.55
CA LEU A 62 -18.60 4.03 21.29
C LEU A 62 -19.81 3.09 21.37
N SER A 63 -20.00 2.46 22.53
CA SER A 63 -21.12 1.55 22.77
C SER A 63 -22.50 2.19 22.76
N ASP A 64 -22.58 3.52 22.86
CA ASP A 64 -23.81 4.27 22.84
C ASP A 64 -24.27 4.65 21.42
N LEU A 65 -23.41 4.40 20.41
CA LEU A 65 -23.74 4.64 19.02
C LEU A 65 -24.78 3.62 18.52
N PRO A 66 -25.82 4.06 17.79
CA PRO A 66 -26.90 3.16 17.32
C PRO A 66 -26.38 1.97 16.51
N ASP A 67 -25.31 2.17 15.73
CA ASP A 67 -24.75 1.16 14.80
C ASP A 67 -23.61 0.35 15.44
N PHE A 68 -23.33 0.52 16.74
CA PHE A 68 -22.18 -0.11 17.38
C PHE A 68 -22.24 -1.65 17.28
N LYS A 69 -23.38 -2.25 17.59
CA LYS A 69 -23.55 -3.71 17.53
C LYS A 69 -23.36 -4.26 16.12
N GLU A 70 -23.96 -3.61 15.14
CA GLU A 70 -23.84 -4.01 13.73
C GLU A 70 -22.39 -3.93 13.26
N ARG A 71 -21.67 -2.87 13.64
CA ARG A 71 -20.23 -2.72 13.33
C ARG A 71 -19.38 -3.81 13.99
N GLN A 72 -19.68 -4.18 15.23
CA GLN A 72 -18.96 -5.24 15.95
C GLN A 72 -19.23 -6.63 15.34
N GLU A 73 -20.48 -6.90 14.95
CA GLU A 73 -20.84 -8.14 14.25
C GLU A 73 -20.09 -8.24 12.91
N LEU A 74 -20.07 -7.16 12.12
CA LEU A 74 -19.38 -7.09 10.85
C LEU A 74 -17.86 -7.26 11.01
N LEU A 75 -17.27 -6.61 11.99
CA LEU A 75 -15.83 -6.77 12.32
C LEU A 75 -15.51 -8.24 12.62
N SER A 76 -16.31 -8.88 13.50
CA SER A 76 -16.13 -10.29 13.88
C SER A 76 -16.26 -11.24 12.66
N GLU A 77 -17.20 -10.97 11.76
CA GLU A 77 -17.38 -11.70 10.52
C GLU A 77 -16.16 -11.55 9.59
N HIS A 78 -15.68 -10.31 9.42
CA HIS A 78 -14.51 -10.03 8.58
C HIS A 78 -13.23 -10.64 9.15
N GLU A 79 -13.03 -10.61 10.45
CA GLU A 79 -11.91 -11.29 11.10
C GLU A 79 -11.95 -12.82 10.91
N SER A 80 -13.13 -13.41 11.12
CA SER A 80 -13.33 -14.84 10.88
C SER A 80 -13.00 -15.20 9.44
N THR A 81 -13.46 -14.39 8.48
CA THR A 81 -13.20 -14.58 7.05
C THR A 81 -11.72 -14.44 6.74
N PHE A 82 -11.05 -13.42 7.28
CA PHE A 82 -9.61 -13.22 7.14
C PHE A 82 -8.82 -14.45 7.64
N ARG A 83 -9.10 -14.90 8.87
CA ARG A 83 -8.46 -16.09 9.45
C ARG A 83 -8.69 -17.34 8.61
N ALA A 84 -9.92 -17.58 8.16
CA ALA A 84 -10.26 -18.73 7.34
C ALA A 84 -9.56 -18.74 5.97
N ILE A 85 -9.37 -17.57 5.33
CA ILE A 85 -8.61 -17.47 4.08
C ILE A 85 -7.14 -17.80 4.33
N CYS A 86 -6.54 -17.23 5.36
CA CYS A 86 -5.14 -17.42 5.70
C CYS A 86 -4.83 -18.88 6.10
N GLU A 87 -5.69 -19.48 6.92
CA GLU A 87 -5.56 -20.89 7.32
C GLU A 87 -5.60 -21.84 6.12
N ARG A 88 -6.52 -21.61 5.18
CA ARG A 88 -6.59 -22.41 3.93
C ARG A 88 -5.32 -22.29 3.08
N GLN A 89 -4.56 -21.20 3.23
CA GLN A 89 -3.28 -20.99 2.53
C GLN A 89 -2.07 -21.37 3.39
N GLY A 90 -2.28 -21.90 4.59
CA GLY A 90 -1.22 -22.32 5.50
C GLY A 90 -0.44 -21.15 6.11
N VAL A 91 -1.02 -19.95 6.15
CA VAL A 91 -0.39 -18.75 6.70
C VAL A 91 -0.81 -18.52 8.13
N HIS A 92 0.16 -18.45 9.03
CA HIS A 92 -0.09 -18.08 10.43
C HIS A 92 -0.33 -16.58 10.56
N VAL A 93 -1.45 -16.22 11.16
CA VAL A 93 -1.88 -14.82 11.28
C VAL A 93 -2.13 -14.40 12.71
N SER A 94 -1.92 -13.12 12.97
CA SER A 94 -2.45 -12.38 14.11
C SER A 94 -3.39 -11.29 13.63
N VAL A 95 -4.26 -10.83 14.51
CA VAL A 95 -5.15 -9.70 14.28
C VAL A 95 -4.89 -8.66 15.35
N HIS A 96 -4.77 -7.41 14.91
CA HIS A 96 -4.70 -6.27 15.81
C HIS A 96 -5.92 -5.38 15.54
N GLU A 97 -6.71 -5.19 16.56
CA GLU A 97 -7.77 -4.21 16.62
C GLU A 97 -7.26 -3.02 17.43
N ASN A 98 -7.54 -1.83 16.98
CA ASN A 98 -7.23 -0.65 17.78
C ASN A 98 -8.26 0.45 17.48
N PRO A 99 -8.88 1.04 18.50
CA PRO A 99 -9.89 2.08 18.36
C PRO A 99 -9.32 3.49 18.12
N HIS A 100 -8.04 3.62 17.82
CA HIS A 100 -7.39 4.92 17.60
C HIS A 100 -7.67 5.47 16.20
N GLU A 101 -7.34 6.74 16.02
CA GLU A 101 -7.33 7.41 14.72
C GLU A 101 -6.57 6.56 13.67
N PRO A 102 -7.21 6.22 12.53
CA PRO A 102 -6.63 5.30 11.56
C PRO A 102 -5.21 5.65 11.10
N LEU A 103 -4.93 6.91 10.83
CA LEU A 103 -3.61 7.34 10.36
C LEU A 103 -2.54 7.12 11.43
N GLU A 104 -2.79 7.54 12.68
CA GLU A 104 -1.84 7.39 13.78
C GLU A 104 -1.54 5.91 14.05
N GLN A 105 -2.55 5.05 13.98
CA GLN A 105 -2.38 3.63 14.14
C GLN A 105 -1.51 3.03 13.03
N ILE A 106 -1.79 3.33 11.76
CA ILE A 106 -0.98 2.85 10.64
C ILE A 106 0.47 3.26 10.82
N LEU A 107 0.72 4.51 11.18
CA LEU A 107 2.08 5.01 11.41
C LEU A 107 2.78 4.29 12.56
N ALA A 108 2.10 4.10 13.69
CA ALA A 108 2.65 3.36 14.83
C ALA A 108 2.99 1.91 14.45
N GLU A 109 2.11 1.25 13.71
CA GLU A 109 2.31 -0.12 13.24
C GLU A 109 3.43 -0.23 12.19
N SER A 110 3.61 0.79 11.35
CA SER A 110 4.64 0.80 10.30
C SER A 110 6.07 0.71 10.86
N ARG A 111 6.31 1.26 12.05
CA ARG A 111 7.62 1.20 12.74
C ARG A 111 8.10 -0.21 13.03
N TYR A 112 7.18 -1.15 13.13
CA TYR A 112 7.44 -2.54 13.51
C TYR A 112 7.18 -3.52 12.37
N ALA A 113 6.91 -3.01 11.17
CA ALA A 113 6.67 -3.80 9.97
C ALA A 113 7.91 -3.80 9.06
N ASP A 114 8.20 -4.95 8.45
CA ASP A 114 9.16 -5.00 7.33
C ASP A 114 8.49 -4.56 6.03
N LEU A 115 7.18 -4.81 5.91
CA LEU A 115 6.35 -4.45 4.77
C LEU A 115 4.91 -4.22 5.22
N MET A 116 4.32 -3.13 4.76
CA MET A 116 2.90 -2.87 4.94
C MET A 116 2.17 -3.04 3.61
N ILE A 117 1.07 -3.78 3.63
CA ILE A 117 0.21 -3.98 2.45
C ILE A 117 -1.05 -3.16 2.65
N ILE A 118 -1.40 -2.36 1.64
CA ILE A 118 -2.56 -1.46 1.69
C ILE A 118 -3.33 -1.60 0.37
N GLY A 119 -4.66 -1.71 0.44
CA GLY A 119 -5.49 -1.69 -0.76
C GLY A 119 -5.50 -0.32 -1.44
N SER A 120 -5.52 -0.30 -2.77
CA SER A 120 -5.63 0.93 -3.55
C SER A 120 -6.96 1.67 -3.35
N ASP A 121 -7.95 0.98 -2.79
CA ASP A 121 -9.30 1.44 -2.50
C ASP A 121 -9.52 1.86 -1.04
N LEU A 122 -8.45 1.83 -0.22
CA LEU A 122 -8.55 2.23 1.18
C LEU A 122 -8.98 3.70 1.28
N ALA A 123 -10.18 3.92 1.80
CA ALA A 123 -10.77 5.23 2.03
C ALA A 123 -11.76 5.13 3.19
N PHE A 124 -11.68 6.06 4.14
CA PHE A 124 -12.58 6.09 5.29
C PHE A 124 -13.67 7.17 5.17
N GLU A 125 -13.58 8.05 4.19
CA GLU A 125 -14.53 9.12 3.96
C GLU A 125 -15.36 8.85 2.69
N PRO A 126 -16.70 8.92 2.74
CA PRO A 126 -17.54 8.78 1.54
C PRO A 126 -17.27 9.85 0.48
N SER A 127 -16.78 11.03 0.90
CA SER A 127 -16.37 12.12 0.02
C SER A 127 -15.08 11.83 -0.74
N ASP A 128 -14.29 10.85 -0.30
CA ASP A 128 -12.98 10.49 -0.84
C ASP A 128 -13.07 9.41 -1.94
N ALA A 129 -14.14 9.50 -2.75
CA ALA A 129 -14.40 8.57 -3.86
C ALA A 129 -13.34 8.61 -4.97
N LYS A 130 -12.36 9.54 -4.88
CA LYS A 130 -11.23 9.60 -5.81
C LYS A 130 -10.14 8.63 -5.38
N LYS A 131 -9.72 7.73 -6.24
CA LYS A 131 -8.57 6.85 -6.02
C LYS A 131 -7.28 7.49 -6.59
N PRO A 132 -6.15 7.44 -5.88
CA PRO A 132 -6.05 7.11 -4.46
C PRO A 132 -6.72 8.16 -3.58
N SER A 133 -7.30 7.73 -2.47
CA SER A 133 -7.92 8.62 -1.50
C SER A 133 -6.92 9.63 -0.91
N ALA A 134 -7.38 10.74 -0.37
CA ALA A 134 -6.50 11.67 0.36
C ALA A 134 -5.84 10.95 1.54
N PHE A 135 -6.61 10.12 2.23
CA PHE A 135 -6.11 9.29 3.33
C PHE A 135 -4.94 8.38 2.90
N LEU A 136 -5.07 7.65 1.79
CA LEU A 136 -3.99 6.79 1.29
C LEU A 136 -2.73 7.61 0.95
N LYS A 137 -2.89 8.83 0.41
CA LYS A 137 -1.76 9.73 0.14
C LYS A 137 -1.04 10.13 1.42
N ASP A 138 -1.77 10.49 2.46
CA ASP A 138 -1.21 10.87 3.76
C ASP A 138 -0.46 9.69 4.38
N VAL A 139 -1.01 8.48 4.32
CA VAL A 139 -0.32 7.26 4.75
C VAL A 139 0.98 7.07 3.98
N LEU A 140 0.93 7.11 2.64
CA LEU A 140 2.12 6.89 1.81
C LEU A 140 3.21 7.95 2.01
N CYS A 141 2.85 9.16 2.43
CA CYS A 141 3.82 10.20 2.77
C CYS A 141 4.47 10.05 4.14
N ALA A 142 3.82 9.39 5.08
CA ALA A 142 4.20 9.41 6.48
C ALA A 142 4.65 8.05 7.05
N VAL A 143 4.32 6.95 6.38
CA VAL A 143 4.67 5.58 6.80
C VAL A 143 6.19 5.39 6.87
N GLU A 144 6.65 4.62 7.86
CA GLU A 144 8.09 4.44 8.18
C GLU A 144 8.68 3.13 7.62
N CYS A 145 7.90 2.33 6.91
CA CYS A 145 8.35 1.10 6.25
C CYS A 145 7.95 1.09 4.77
N PRO A 146 8.53 0.23 3.93
CA PRO A 146 8.05 0.00 2.58
C PRO A 146 6.57 -0.39 2.53
N VAL A 147 5.87 0.10 1.51
CA VAL A 147 4.45 -0.18 1.27
C VAL A 147 4.27 -0.96 -0.02
N MET A 148 3.41 -1.95 0.01
CA MET A 148 2.90 -2.64 -1.17
C MET A 148 1.43 -2.29 -1.37
N ILE A 149 1.12 -1.57 -2.42
CA ILE A 149 -0.27 -1.37 -2.83
C ILE A 149 -0.80 -2.67 -3.42
N ALA A 150 -1.83 -3.21 -2.79
CA ALA A 150 -2.46 -4.44 -3.25
C ALA A 150 -3.37 -4.17 -4.45
N PRO A 151 -3.34 -5.04 -5.48
CA PRO A 151 -4.25 -4.94 -6.61
C PRO A 151 -5.65 -5.41 -6.21
N THR A 152 -6.68 -4.95 -6.91
CA THR A 152 -8.07 -5.38 -6.67
C THR A 152 -8.34 -6.81 -7.13
N VAL A 153 -7.55 -7.33 -8.09
CA VAL A 153 -7.53 -8.74 -8.51
C VAL A 153 -6.07 -9.15 -8.67
N PHE A 154 -5.69 -10.28 -8.08
CA PHE A 154 -4.33 -10.78 -8.11
C PHE A 154 -4.25 -12.12 -8.88
N GLU A 155 -3.37 -12.17 -9.90
CA GLU A 155 -3.18 -13.35 -10.76
C GLU A 155 -1.75 -13.93 -10.66
N GLY A 156 -0.93 -13.46 -9.71
CA GLY A 156 0.48 -13.85 -9.58
C GLY A 156 1.44 -12.80 -10.09
N VAL A 157 2.75 -13.06 -9.92
CA VAL A 157 3.84 -12.20 -10.41
C VAL A 157 4.74 -13.01 -11.33
N GLU A 158 4.90 -12.55 -12.57
CA GLU A 158 5.80 -13.15 -13.58
C GLU A 158 6.84 -12.15 -14.07
N GLU A 159 6.56 -10.85 -13.90
CA GLU A 159 7.44 -9.76 -14.31
C GLU A 159 7.55 -8.72 -13.19
N ILE A 160 8.73 -8.14 -13.04
CA ILE A 160 9.01 -7.00 -12.17
C ILE A 160 9.41 -5.83 -13.07
N VAL A 161 8.84 -4.65 -12.80
CA VAL A 161 9.22 -3.41 -13.46
C VAL A 161 9.78 -2.45 -12.43
N PHE A 162 11.07 -2.10 -12.55
CA PHE A 162 11.68 -1.03 -11.80
C PHE A 162 11.50 0.28 -12.55
N ALA A 163 10.66 1.19 -12.02
CA ALA A 163 10.54 2.56 -12.51
C ALA A 163 11.74 3.37 -11.98
N TYR A 164 12.66 3.71 -12.87
CA TYR A 164 13.89 4.39 -12.52
C TYR A 164 13.96 5.78 -13.16
N ASP A 165 14.20 6.79 -12.34
CA ASP A 165 14.28 8.19 -12.75
C ASP A 165 15.65 8.83 -12.47
N GLY A 166 16.64 8.02 -12.06
CA GLY A 166 17.97 8.51 -11.70
C GLY A 166 18.12 8.99 -10.24
N ASN A 167 17.02 9.12 -9.51
CA ASN A 167 17.03 9.66 -8.15
C ASN A 167 17.39 8.62 -7.08
N ALA A 168 17.88 9.10 -5.93
CA ALA A 168 18.25 8.26 -4.79
C ALA A 168 17.07 7.44 -4.26
N ALA A 169 15.84 7.99 -4.32
CA ALA A 169 14.63 7.30 -3.87
C ALA A 169 14.33 6.05 -4.71
N ALA A 170 14.48 6.14 -6.04
CA ALA A 170 14.30 4.97 -6.91
C ALA A 170 15.35 3.89 -6.61
N VAL A 171 16.63 4.27 -6.41
CA VAL A 171 17.68 3.33 -6.02
C VAL A 171 17.39 2.71 -4.66
N HIS A 172 16.89 3.50 -3.69
CA HIS A 172 16.50 3.01 -2.37
C HIS A 172 15.39 1.95 -2.48
N ALA A 173 14.32 2.24 -3.23
CA ALA A 173 13.22 1.31 -3.42
C ALA A 173 13.66 0.00 -4.10
N ILE A 174 14.51 0.08 -5.12
CA ILE A 174 15.10 -1.10 -5.78
C ILE A 174 15.87 -1.95 -4.78
N LYS A 175 16.73 -1.33 -3.95
CA LYS A 175 17.48 -2.05 -2.91
C LYS A 175 16.55 -2.68 -1.89
N GLN A 176 15.60 -1.93 -1.35
CA GLN A 176 14.64 -2.45 -0.35
C GLN A 176 13.85 -3.62 -0.91
N PHE A 177 13.33 -3.49 -2.13
CA PHE A 177 12.61 -4.57 -2.80
C PHE A 177 13.48 -5.82 -2.97
N SER A 178 14.70 -5.68 -3.48
CA SER A 178 15.61 -6.80 -3.72
C SER A 178 16.02 -7.53 -2.43
N TYR A 179 16.11 -6.82 -1.30
CA TYR A 179 16.41 -7.44 0.00
C TYR A 179 15.19 -8.04 0.68
N LEU A 180 14.01 -7.45 0.51
CA LEU A 180 12.78 -7.92 1.14
C LEU A 180 12.13 -9.09 0.42
N LEU A 181 12.27 -9.17 -0.91
CA LEU A 181 11.63 -10.15 -1.78
C LEU A 181 12.64 -10.85 -2.71
N PRO A 182 13.73 -11.43 -2.15
CA PRO A 182 14.73 -12.14 -2.95
C PRO A 182 14.13 -13.36 -3.66
N GLU A 183 13.02 -13.91 -3.16
CA GLU A 183 12.32 -15.05 -3.76
C GLU A 183 11.71 -14.74 -5.15
N LEU A 184 11.70 -13.47 -5.54
CA LEU A 184 11.28 -13.03 -6.87
C LEU A 184 12.45 -12.80 -7.85
N GLU A 185 13.67 -13.23 -7.52
CA GLU A 185 14.86 -13.03 -8.36
C GLU A 185 14.79 -13.70 -9.74
N ASP A 186 14.02 -14.77 -9.85
CA ASP A 186 13.80 -15.50 -11.09
C ASP A 186 12.76 -14.86 -12.03
N CYS A 187 12.00 -13.87 -11.54
CA CYS A 187 11.05 -13.16 -12.37
C CYS A 187 11.76 -12.35 -13.45
N ARG A 188 11.11 -12.18 -14.61
CA ARG A 188 11.61 -11.27 -15.65
C ARG A 188 11.68 -9.85 -15.11
N LEU A 189 12.86 -9.26 -15.13
CA LEU A 189 13.07 -7.90 -14.66
C LEU A 189 13.21 -6.92 -15.84
N THR A 190 12.40 -5.87 -15.85
CA THR A 190 12.53 -4.74 -16.77
C THR A 190 12.78 -3.45 -15.96
N ILE A 191 13.89 -2.77 -16.25
CA ILE A 191 14.18 -1.45 -15.68
C ILE A 191 13.74 -0.43 -16.71
N VAL A 192 12.76 0.38 -16.37
CA VAL A 192 12.19 1.40 -17.26
C VAL A 192 12.65 2.77 -16.81
N GLN A 193 13.30 3.48 -17.72
CA GLN A 193 13.68 4.88 -17.55
C GLN A 193 12.93 5.71 -18.59
N VAL A 194 12.24 6.76 -18.16
CA VAL A 194 11.66 7.74 -19.05
C VAL A 194 12.55 8.96 -19.10
N VAL A 195 12.99 9.33 -20.29
CA VAL A 195 13.88 10.46 -20.55
C VAL A 195 13.06 11.57 -21.20
N GLY A 196 13.08 12.76 -20.62
CA GLY A 196 12.44 13.94 -21.20
C GLY A 196 13.13 14.37 -22.51
N GLU A 197 12.41 15.05 -23.40
CA GLU A 197 12.91 15.47 -24.72
C GLU A 197 14.17 16.36 -24.66
N ASN A 198 14.42 17.01 -23.52
CA ASN A 198 15.56 17.92 -23.31
C ASN A 198 16.54 17.45 -22.23
N GLU A 199 16.42 16.22 -21.75
CA GLU A 199 17.31 15.69 -20.73
C GLU A 199 18.53 15.02 -21.38
N PRO A 200 19.74 15.22 -20.83
CA PRO A 200 20.93 14.51 -21.30
C PRO A 200 20.77 13.00 -21.14
N GLU A 201 21.20 12.25 -22.11
CA GLU A 201 21.06 10.78 -22.22
C GLU A 201 21.77 9.98 -21.10
N ASP A 202 22.52 10.65 -20.24
CA ASP A 202 23.44 10.10 -19.26
C ASP A 202 22.93 10.13 -17.81
N ALA A 203 21.85 9.43 -17.52
CA ALA A 203 21.80 8.89 -16.17
C ALA A 203 22.78 7.71 -16.08
N ASP A 204 23.64 7.70 -15.06
CA ASP A 204 24.68 6.69 -14.84
C ASP A 204 24.05 5.29 -14.60
N THR A 205 23.54 4.71 -15.67
CA THR A 205 22.90 3.38 -15.66
C THR A 205 23.91 2.28 -15.34
N SER A 206 25.22 2.56 -15.43
CA SER A 206 26.25 1.58 -15.14
C SER A 206 26.33 1.18 -13.67
N LYS A 207 26.06 2.12 -12.76
CA LYS A 207 26.00 1.82 -11.31
C LYS A 207 24.75 1.03 -10.96
N LEU A 208 23.62 1.40 -11.57
CA LEU A 208 22.38 0.65 -11.39
C LEU A 208 22.50 -0.77 -11.96
N ALA A 209 23.10 -0.91 -13.15
CA ALA A 209 23.33 -2.23 -13.76
C ALA A 209 24.15 -3.15 -12.84
N ARG A 210 25.23 -2.63 -12.22
CA ARG A 210 26.02 -3.39 -11.22
C ARG A 210 25.23 -3.75 -9.98
N LEU A 211 24.40 -2.85 -9.46
CA LEU A 211 23.55 -3.14 -8.32
C LEU A 211 22.55 -4.24 -8.68
N VAL A 212 21.88 -4.11 -9.81
CA VAL A 212 20.83 -5.05 -10.22
C VAL A 212 21.41 -6.42 -10.56
N SER A 213 22.58 -6.49 -11.22
CA SER A 213 23.23 -7.76 -11.59
C SER A 213 23.71 -8.57 -10.38
N SER A 214 23.79 -7.98 -9.19
CA SER A 214 24.07 -8.73 -7.95
C SER A 214 22.84 -9.44 -7.36
N HIS A 215 21.65 -9.11 -7.83
CA HIS A 215 20.39 -9.68 -7.36
C HIS A 215 19.58 -10.40 -8.44
N TYR A 216 19.77 -10.03 -9.71
CA TYR A 216 18.95 -10.55 -10.82
C TYR A 216 19.83 -10.95 -11.99
N SER A 217 19.67 -12.17 -12.48
CA SER A 217 20.43 -12.71 -13.60
C SER A 217 19.92 -12.25 -14.97
N ASN A 218 18.67 -11.82 -15.06
CA ASN A 218 17.97 -11.51 -16.32
C ASN A 218 17.26 -10.14 -16.28
N ALA A 219 18.07 -9.07 -16.25
CA ALA A 219 17.56 -7.71 -16.22
C ALA A 219 17.64 -7.05 -17.60
N HIS A 220 16.51 -6.47 -18.04
CA HIS A 220 16.42 -5.73 -19.30
C HIS A 220 16.24 -4.23 -19.02
N PHE A 221 17.04 -3.41 -19.69
CA PHE A 221 16.90 -1.96 -19.63
C PHE A 221 16.07 -1.46 -20.81
N LYS A 222 15.07 -0.62 -20.51
CA LYS A 222 14.20 0.01 -21.49
C LYS A 222 14.13 1.50 -21.26
N LYS A 223 14.55 2.28 -22.29
CA LYS A 223 14.35 3.73 -22.33
C LYS A 223 13.04 4.04 -23.05
N LEU A 224 12.25 4.93 -22.49
CA LEU A 224 11.08 5.55 -23.10
C LEU A 224 11.37 7.05 -23.23
N TYR A 225 10.78 7.71 -24.21
CA TYR A 225 11.01 9.13 -24.47
C TYR A 225 9.69 9.88 -24.42
N GLY A 226 9.65 10.97 -23.65
CA GLY A 226 8.46 11.80 -23.50
C GLY A 226 8.20 12.21 -22.06
N HIS A 227 6.92 12.45 -21.76
CA HIS A 227 6.53 12.86 -20.41
C HIS A 227 6.52 11.65 -19.46
N PRO A 228 7.27 11.64 -18.33
CA PRO A 228 7.48 10.48 -17.48
C PRO A 228 6.21 9.74 -17.09
N ASN A 229 5.19 10.46 -16.63
CA ASN A 229 3.96 9.85 -16.16
C ASN A 229 3.14 9.20 -17.30
N SER A 230 3.07 9.85 -18.45
CA SER A 230 2.30 9.36 -19.61
C SER A 230 2.95 8.13 -20.22
N GLU A 231 4.27 8.16 -20.39
CA GLU A 231 5.01 7.05 -20.99
C GLU A 231 5.07 5.82 -20.09
N LEU A 232 5.30 6.02 -18.80
CA LEU A 232 5.27 4.92 -17.83
C LEU A 232 3.87 4.30 -17.76
N PHE A 233 2.83 5.13 -17.72
CA PHE A 233 1.45 4.64 -17.72
C PHE A 233 1.13 3.83 -18.98
N ALA A 234 1.45 4.37 -20.16
CA ALA A 234 1.22 3.69 -21.44
C ALA A 234 1.96 2.34 -21.51
N PHE A 235 3.19 2.30 -20.98
CA PHE A 235 3.97 1.06 -20.89
C PHE A 235 3.33 0.02 -19.96
N LEU A 236 2.76 0.45 -18.84
CA LEU A 236 2.18 -0.44 -17.83
C LEU A 236 0.73 -0.84 -18.14
N MET A 237 -0.01 -0.06 -18.93
CA MET A 237 -1.46 -0.21 -19.17
C MET A 237 -1.85 -1.61 -19.69
N ASN A 238 -0.98 -2.24 -20.48
CA ASN A 238 -1.23 -3.58 -21.04
C ASN A 238 -0.51 -4.71 -20.29
N LYS A 239 0.13 -4.40 -19.18
CA LYS A 239 0.83 -5.40 -18.36
C LYS A 239 -0.15 -6.16 -17.48
N LYS A 240 0.13 -7.47 -17.31
CA LYS A 240 -0.54 -8.36 -16.38
C LYS A 240 0.52 -9.11 -15.59
N LYS A 241 0.17 -9.60 -14.40
CA LYS A 241 1.08 -10.35 -13.52
C LYS A 241 2.44 -9.66 -13.32
N THR A 242 2.40 -8.32 -13.27
CA THR A 242 3.58 -7.46 -13.22
C THR A 242 3.57 -6.69 -11.90
N LEU A 243 4.65 -6.76 -11.15
CA LEU A 243 4.85 -5.98 -9.95
C LEU A 243 5.70 -4.75 -10.31
N VAL A 244 5.22 -3.58 -9.94
CA VAL A 244 5.93 -2.32 -10.19
C VAL A 244 6.65 -1.88 -8.93
N VAL A 245 7.91 -1.51 -9.05
CA VAL A 245 8.72 -0.95 -7.97
C VAL A 245 9.08 0.47 -8.30
N MET A 246 8.81 1.37 -7.38
CA MET A 246 9.09 2.79 -7.57
C MET A 246 9.55 3.45 -6.26
N GLY A 247 10.44 4.42 -6.38
CA GLY A 247 10.80 5.31 -5.29
C GLY A 247 9.65 6.27 -5.01
N SER A 248 9.47 6.63 -3.73
CA SER A 248 8.72 7.83 -3.44
C SER A 248 9.65 9.00 -3.73
N TYR A 249 9.26 9.85 -4.61
CA TYR A 249 9.86 11.16 -4.73
C TYR A 249 9.51 11.92 -3.44
N GLY A 250 10.47 12.39 -2.68
CA GLY A 250 10.25 13.07 -1.41
C GLY A 250 8.98 13.96 -1.38
N ARG A 251 8.56 14.46 -0.24
CA ARG A 251 7.25 15.12 0.03
C ARG A 251 6.67 15.96 -1.13
N ASN A 252 7.54 16.55 -1.97
CA ASN A 252 7.11 17.38 -3.12
C ASN A 252 6.84 16.58 -4.40
N ALA A 253 7.47 15.44 -4.62
CA ALA A 253 7.36 14.71 -5.88
C ALA A 253 6.28 13.61 -5.82
N PHE A 254 6.06 13.02 -4.66
CA PHE A 254 4.90 12.15 -4.43
C PHE A 254 3.60 12.97 -4.60
N SER A 255 3.58 14.22 -4.09
CA SER A 255 2.52 15.18 -4.36
C SER A 255 2.33 15.48 -5.85
N ASN A 256 3.40 15.55 -6.64
CA ASN A 256 3.33 15.80 -8.08
C ASN A 256 2.97 14.54 -8.88
N MET A 257 3.39 13.34 -8.43
CA MET A 257 3.02 12.08 -9.04
C MET A 257 1.60 11.64 -8.67
N LEU A 258 1.10 12.07 -7.52
CA LEU A 258 -0.28 11.90 -7.07
C LEU A 258 -1.12 13.17 -7.32
N ALA A 259 -0.58 14.18 -8.00
CA ALA A 259 -1.40 15.29 -8.47
C ALA A 259 -2.57 14.75 -9.33
N PRO A 260 -3.79 15.30 -9.16
CA PRO A 260 -5.02 14.70 -9.71
C PRO A 260 -5.02 14.40 -11.19
N SER A 261 -4.06 14.95 -11.95
CA SER A 261 -4.02 14.83 -13.41
C SER A 261 -3.20 13.66 -13.96
N THR A 262 -2.33 12.99 -13.20
CA THR A 262 -1.37 12.04 -13.80
C THR A 262 -1.12 10.74 -13.04
N ALA A 263 -1.20 10.70 -11.73
CA ALA A 263 -0.98 9.46 -10.96
C ALA A 263 -2.29 8.74 -10.60
N ASP A 264 -3.39 9.44 -10.55
CA ASP A 264 -4.71 8.84 -10.40
C ASP A 264 -4.97 7.72 -11.42
N PRO A 265 -4.54 7.82 -12.71
CA PRO A 265 -4.68 6.72 -13.66
C PRO A 265 -3.86 5.48 -13.33
N LEU A 266 -2.66 5.62 -12.73
CA LEU A 266 -1.80 4.47 -12.41
C LEU A 266 -2.42 3.60 -11.32
N ILE A 267 -2.84 4.18 -10.23
CA ILE A 267 -3.44 3.44 -9.11
C ILE A 267 -4.90 3.07 -9.39
N ARG A 268 -5.63 3.88 -10.19
CA ARG A 268 -7.02 3.60 -10.55
C ARG A 268 -7.20 2.54 -11.62
N ASN A 269 -6.37 2.59 -12.65
CA ASN A 269 -6.58 1.84 -13.87
C ASN A 269 -5.58 0.71 -14.06
N LEU A 270 -4.46 0.72 -13.33
CA LEU A 270 -3.51 -0.38 -13.31
C LEU A 270 -3.83 -1.27 -12.13
N ASN A 271 -4.47 -2.38 -12.40
CA ASN A 271 -4.67 -3.44 -11.40
C ASN A 271 -3.36 -4.23 -11.20
N LEU A 272 -2.29 -3.53 -10.84
CA LEU A 272 -0.96 -4.08 -10.63
C LEU A 272 -0.51 -3.82 -9.19
N PRO A 273 0.15 -4.77 -8.54
CA PRO A 273 0.81 -4.49 -7.26
C PRO A 273 1.94 -3.46 -7.45
N VAL A 274 1.99 -2.48 -6.55
CA VAL A 274 3.00 -1.42 -6.59
C VAL A 274 3.76 -1.38 -5.29
N PHE A 275 5.07 -1.63 -5.34
CA PHE A 275 5.97 -1.49 -4.20
C PHE A 275 6.53 -0.08 -4.17
N ILE A 276 6.41 0.57 -3.01
CA ILE A 276 6.87 1.94 -2.78
C ILE A 276 7.77 1.95 -1.54
N ALA A 277 8.95 2.52 -1.66
CA ALA A 277 9.81 2.80 -0.53
C ALA A 277 10.49 4.16 -0.68
N HIS A 278 10.69 4.82 0.47
CA HIS A 278 11.40 6.08 0.57
C HIS A 278 12.48 5.99 1.66
N PRO A 279 13.58 6.76 1.50
CA PRO A 279 14.65 6.81 2.49
C PRO A 279 14.19 7.38 3.82
#